data_9497e2089461e2f5a8ac9c23849fda8b
#
_entry.id   9497e2089461e2f5a8ac9c23849fda8b
#
_cell.length_a   1.000
_cell.length_b   1.000
_cell.length_c   1.000
_cell.angle_alpha   90.00
_cell.angle_beta   90.00
_cell.angle_gamma   90.00
#
_symmetry.space_group_name_H-M   'P 1'
#
loop_
_entity.id
_entity.type
_entity.pdbx_description
1 polymer ?
#
loop_
_entity_poly.entity_id
_entity_poly.type
_entity_poly.pdbx_seq_one_letter_code
_entity_poly.pdbx_strand_id
1 'polypeptide(L)'
;MNKKLTILPMLVTLFGCSTVPSTDDIPAVKGFDAARYMGTWHEIARLPKWFERDMVHVSAEYTLDGETLRIKNSGWRDGERKVSTAVGHFAGPTDEGAFRISFFRPFYGDYRISWLSPEYDLALVTGEDRSSLWILARSASIPAERRDALVKMASDWGFDVSKFEYPK
;
A
#
# COMPACT_ATOMS: atom_id res chain seq x y z
N MET A 1 50.74 48.16 -4.81
CA MET A 1 50.18 47.07 -5.58
C MET A 1 49.06 46.40 -4.76
N ASN A 2 47.81 46.85 -4.97
CA ASN A 2 46.66 46.36 -4.20
C ASN A 2 46.02 45.19 -4.95
N LYS A 3 46.17 43.97 -4.43
CA LYS A 3 45.45 42.79 -4.92
C LYS A 3 44.01 42.80 -4.36
N LYS A 4 43.05 43.10 -5.23
CA LYS A 4 41.63 42.96 -4.91
C LYS A 4 41.30 41.45 -4.84
N LEU A 5 40.93 40.97 -3.64
CA LEU A 5 40.47 39.64 -3.40
C LEU A 5 38.99 39.59 -3.84
N THR A 6 38.70 38.93 -4.97
CA THR A 6 37.33 38.69 -5.44
C THR A 6 36.77 37.47 -4.74
N ILE A 7 35.83 37.68 -3.81
CA ILE A 7 35.08 36.60 -3.15
C ILE A 7 33.98 36.18 -4.12
N LEU A 8 34.10 34.96 -4.66
CA LEU A 8 33.06 34.32 -5.45
C LEU A 8 31.99 33.76 -4.50
N PRO A 9 30.70 34.12 -4.63
CA PRO A 9 29.67 33.54 -3.77
C PRO A 9 29.46 32.10 -4.15
N MET A 10 29.71 31.20 -3.22
CA MET A 10 29.38 29.75 -3.32
C MET A 10 27.87 29.59 -3.26
N LEU A 11 27.26 29.32 -4.40
CA LEU A 11 25.84 29.01 -4.52
C LEU A 11 25.59 27.67 -3.87
N VAL A 12 25.11 27.63 -2.62
CA VAL A 12 24.66 26.46 -1.94
C VAL A 12 23.29 26.08 -2.55
N THR A 13 23.28 25.13 -3.50
CA THR A 13 22.06 24.50 -3.96
C THR A 13 21.57 23.57 -2.86
N LEU A 14 20.55 24.01 -2.12
CA LEU A 14 19.78 23.14 -1.24
C LEU A 14 19.06 22.10 -2.10
N PHE A 15 19.62 20.91 -2.20
CA PHE A 15 18.86 19.74 -2.66
C PHE A 15 17.77 19.47 -1.64
N GLY A 16 16.56 19.95 -1.91
CA GLY A 16 15.38 19.58 -1.15
C GLY A 16 15.18 18.07 -1.28
N CYS A 17 15.46 17.34 -0.21
CA CYS A 17 15.04 15.95 -0.09
C CYS A 17 13.50 15.99 -0.03
N SER A 18 12.82 15.74 -1.13
CA SER A 18 11.36 15.60 -1.12
C SER A 18 11.02 14.28 -0.46
N THR A 19 10.73 14.31 0.82
CA THR A 19 10.20 13.18 1.56
C THR A 19 8.76 12.95 1.10
N VAL A 20 8.40 11.70 0.78
CA VAL A 20 7.02 11.34 0.47
C VAL A 20 6.17 11.59 1.72
N PRO A 21 5.01 12.28 1.62
CA PRO A 21 4.18 12.57 2.78
C PRO A 21 3.70 11.30 3.48
N SER A 22 3.66 11.32 4.82
CA SER A 22 3.08 10.26 5.67
C SER A 22 1.60 10.04 5.37
N THR A 23 1.07 8.90 5.81
CA THR A 23 -0.37 8.56 5.81
C THR A 23 -0.97 8.62 7.21
N ASP A 24 -0.33 9.25 8.18
CA ASP A 24 -0.81 9.33 9.57
C ASP A 24 -2.14 10.06 9.73
N ASP A 25 -2.50 10.91 8.77
CA ASP A 25 -3.77 11.61 8.66
C ASP A 25 -4.90 10.74 8.06
N ILE A 26 -4.58 9.53 7.59
CA ILE A 26 -5.56 8.59 7.03
C ILE A 26 -5.76 7.45 8.05
N PRO A 27 -6.88 7.45 8.80
CA PRO A 27 -7.11 6.44 9.83
C PRO A 27 -7.40 5.06 9.24
N ALA A 28 -7.17 4.02 10.03
CA ALA A 28 -7.72 2.70 9.77
C ALA A 28 -9.22 2.67 10.05
N VAL A 29 -9.93 1.76 9.38
CA VAL A 29 -11.35 1.51 9.66
C VAL A 29 -11.53 0.98 11.08
N LYS A 30 -12.61 1.42 11.75
CA LYS A 30 -13.04 0.96 13.07
C LYS A 30 -14.22 0.00 12.97
N GLY A 31 -14.43 -0.80 14.02
CA GLY A 31 -15.44 -1.86 13.98
C GLY A 31 -15.07 -2.97 12.99
N PHE A 32 -13.78 -3.18 12.79
CA PHE A 32 -13.23 -4.16 11.86
C PHE A 32 -13.44 -5.58 12.38
N ASP A 33 -14.02 -6.41 11.53
CA ASP A 33 -14.15 -7.85 11.77
C ASP A 33 -13.07 -8.59 10.96
N ALA A 34 -12.03 -9.01 11.67
CA ALA A 34 -10.91 -9.70 11.06
C ALA A 34 -11.31 -11.01 10.39
N ALA A 35 -12.28 -11.75 10.94
CA ALA A 35 -12.72 -13.02 10.37
C ALA A 35 -13.38 -12.81 9.00
N ARG A 36 -14.16 -11.75 8.83
CA ARG A 36 -14.77 -11.39 7.54
C ARG A 36 -13.73 -10.92 6.52
N TYR A 37 -12.62 -10.36 6.96
CA TYR A 37 -11.56 -9.89 6.06
C TYR A 37 -10.67 -11.03 5.55
N MET A 38 -10.61 -12.17 6.23
CA MET A 38 -9.79 -13.32 5.81
C MET A 38 -10.22 -13.87 4.46
N GLY A 39 -9.36 -14.71 3.86
CA GLY A 39 -9.54 -15.30 2.53
C GLY A 39 -8.82 -14.53 1.44
N THR A 40 -9.23 -14.72 0.20
CA THR A 40 -8.55 -14.19 -0.98
C THR A 40 -9.04 -12.79 -1.34
N TRP A 41 -8.09 -11.92 -1.65
CA TRP A 41 -8.29 -10.61 -2.24
C TRP A 41 -7.45 -10.49 -3.51
N HIS A 42 -8.04 -9.91 -4.55
CA HIS A 42 -7.37 -9.63 -5.82
C HIS A 42 -6.97 -8.16 -5.87
N GLU A 43 -5.81 -7.91 -6.40
CA GLU A 43 -5.31 -6.56 -6.61
C GLU A 43 -5.91 -5.97 -7.89
N ILE A 44 -6.67 -4.89 -7.74
CA ILE A 44 -7.33 -4.16 -8.85
C ILE A 44 -6.44 -3.04 -9.36
N ALA A 45 -5.78 -2.34 -8.44
CA ALA A 45 -4.80 -1.30 -8.73
C ALA A 45 -3.84 -1.13 -7.57
N ARG A 46 -2.64 -0.61 -7.86
CA ARG A 46 -1.63 -0.26 -6.86
C ARG A 46 -0.80 0.93 -7.29
N LEU A 47 -0.16 1.58 -6.35
CA LEU A 47 1.02 2.39 -6.64
C LEU A 47 2.23 1.47 -6.90
N PRO A 48 3.17 1.86 -7.80
CA PRO A 48 4.30 1.02 -8.18
C PRO A 48 5.15 0.57 -7.00
N LYS A 49 5.43 -0.72 -6.92
CA LYS A 49 6.38 -1.31 -5.97
C LYS A 49 7.43 -2.10 -6.72
N TRP A 50 8.71 -1.90 -6.37
CA TRP A 50 9.82 -2.55 -7.06
C TRP A 50 9.73 -4.08 -7.05
N PHE A 51 9.17 -4.67 -5.98
CA PHE A 51 9.01 -6.12 -5.80
C PHE A 51 7.79 -6.69 -6.55
N GLU A 52 6.82 -5.83 -6.95
CA GLU A 52 5.62 -6.19 -7.71
C GLU A 52 5.72 -5.79 -9.19
N ARG A 53 6.87 -5.26 -9.63
CA ARG A 53 7.06 -4.82 -11.02
C ARG A 53 6.76 -5.96 -11.98
N ASP A 54 5.99 -5.63 -13.02
CA ASP A 54 5.59 -6.54 -14.11
C ASP A 54 4.79 -7.76 -13.64
N MET A 55 4.24 -7.73 -12.42
CA MET A 55 3.35 -8.78 -11.93
C MET A 55 1.92 -8.56 -12.40
N VAL A 56 1.30 -9.65 -12.88
CA VAL A 56 -0.10 -9.72 -13.31
C VAL A 56 -0.85 -10.76 -12.48
N HIS A 57 -2.19 -10.70 -12.47
CA HIS A 57 -3.07 -11.59 -11.71
C HIS A 57 -2.67 -11.72 -10.23
N VAL A 58 -2.37 -10.57 -9.63
CA VAL A 58 -1.89 -10.52 -8.24
C VAL A 58 -3.05 -10.74 -7.28
N SER A 59 -2.83 -11.61 -6.31
CA SER A 59 -3.77 -11.87 -5.22
C SER A 59 -3.04 -12.10 -3.91
N ALA A 60 -3.73 -11.82 -2.81
CA ALA A 60 -3.28 -12.06 -1.46
C ALA A 60 -4.30 -12.95 -0.74
N GLU A 61 -3.83 -14.03 -0.12
CA GLU A 61 -4.62 -14.87 0.76
C GLU A 61 -4.26 -14.55 2.20
N TYR A 62 -5.26 -14.15 2.99
CA TYR A 62 -5.11 -13.79 4.39
C TYR A 62 -5.72 -14.87 5.28
N THR A 63 -4.98 -15.28 6.30
CA THR A 63 -5.45 -16.18 7.36
C THR A 63 -5.04 -15.64 8.72
N LEU A 64 -5.87 -15.87 9.73
CA LEU A 64 -5.62 -15.47 11.10
C LEU A 64 -5.41 -16.72 11.97
N ASP A 65 -4.30 -16.75 12.70
CA ASP A 65 -3.92 -17.81 13.63
C ASP A 65 -3.72 -17.15 15.01
N GLY A 66 -4.77 -17.18 15.84
CA GLY A 66 -4.88 -16.32 17.01
C GLY A 66 -4.87 -14.85 16.60
N GLU A 67 -3.89 -14.08 17.06
CA GLU A 67 -3.67 -12.68 16.65
C GLU A 67 -2.61 -12.53 15.55
N THR A 68 -2.07 -13.64 15.04
CA THR A 68 -1.07 -13.63 13.97
C THR A 68 -1.73 -13.65 12.62
N LEU A 69 -1.58 -12.58 11.86
CA LEU A 69 -1.99 -12.50 10.47
C LEU A 69 -0.93 -13.21 9.60
N ARG A 70 -1.35 -14.15 8.77
CA ARG A 70 -0.52 -14.77 7.74
C ARG A 70 -1.01 -14.32 6.37
N ILE A 71 -0.09 -13.90 5.53
CA ILE A 71 -0.36 -13.41 4.18
C ILE A 71 0.43 -14.25 3.20
N LYS A 72 -0.25 -14.70 2.14
CA LYS A 72 0.38 -15.38 1.01
C LYS A 72 0.03 -14.62 -0.26
N ASN A 73 0.97 -13.85 -0.75
CA ASN A 73 0.83 -13.15 -2.03
C ASN A 73 1.22 -14.09 -3.17
N SER A 74 0.49 -14.01 -4.26
CA SER A 74 0.81 -14.72 -5.49
C SER A 74 0.45 -13.88 -6.71
N GLY A 75 1.18 -14.09 -7.79
CA GLY A 75 0.96 -13.44 -9.08
C GLY A 75 1.84 -14.10 -10.14
N TRP A 76 1.81 -13.57 -11.34
CA TRP A 76 2.57 -14.10 -12.46
C TRP A 76 3.52 -13.04 -12.99
N ARG A 77 4.75 -13.45 -13.33
CA ARG A 77 5.75 -12.63 -14.01
C ARG A 77 6.49 -13.50 -15.02
N ASP A 78 6.57 -13.06 -16.27
CA ASP A 78 7.24 -13.78 -17.35
C ASP A 78 6.75 -15.23 -17.53
N GLY A 79 5.44 -15.46 -17.34
CA GLY A 79 4.83 -16.78 -17.42
C GLY A 79 5.07 -17.70 -16.22
N GLU A 80 5.79 -17.24 -15.20
CA GLU A 80 6.05 -17.98 -13.97
C GLU A 80 5.21 -17.46 -12.80
N ARG A 81 4.66 -18.39 -12.01
CA ARG A 81 4.00 -18.05 -10.77
C ARG A 81 5.02 -17.66 -9.70
N LYS A 82 4.87 -16.46 -9.14
CA LYS A 82 5.67 -15.97 -8.01
C LYS A 82 4.80 -16.01 -6.75
N VAL A 83 5.40 -16.44 -5.64
CA VAL A 83 4.74 -16.52 -4.34
C VAL A 83 5.65 -15.90 -3.29
N SER A 84 5.09 -15.09 -2.42
CA SER A 84 5.76 -14.57 -1.22
C SER A 84 4.84 -14.67 -0.02
N THR A 85 5.41 -14.83 1.16
CA THR A 85 4.66 -14.92 2.41
C THR A 85 5.08 -13.82 3.37
N ALA A 86 4.12 -13.31 4.12
CA ALA A 86 4.37 -12.37 5.20
C ALA A 86 3.64 -12.81 6.47
N VAL A 87 4.09 -12.28 7.59
CA VAL A 87 3.40 -12.40 8.88
C VAL A 87 3.13 -11.01 9.41
N GLY A 88 2.04 -10.89 10.16
CA GLY A 88 1.67 -9.62 10.78
C GLY A 88 1.01 -9.83 12.13
N HIS A 89 0.81 -8.72 12.81
CA HIS A 89 0.05 -8.64 14.05
C HIS A 89 -0.73 -7.32 14.04
N PHE A 90 -1.76 -7.22 14.85
CA PHE A 90 -2.50 -5.97 14.99
C PHE A 90 -1.56 -4.86 15.50
N ALA A 91 -1.68 -3.68 14.92
CA ALA A 91 -0.91 -2.50 15.31
C ALA A 91 -1.54 -1.77 16.52
N GLY A 92 -2.77 -2.12 16.86
CA GLY A 92 -3.57 -1.55 17.93
C GLY A 92 -4.71 -2.49 18.34
N PRO A 93 -5.90 -1.97 18.68
CA PRO A 93 -7.07 -2.77 18.99
C PRO A 93 -7.45 -3.73 17.85
N THR A 94 -7.95 -4.92 18.17
CA THR A 94 -8.29 -5.96 17.18
C THR A 94 -9.52 -5.64 16.34
N ASP A 95 -10.30 -4.64 16.75
CA ASP A 95 -11.43 -4.07 16.01
C ASP A 95 -11.05 -2.86 15.14
N GLU A 96 -9.75 -2.61 14.96
CA GLU A 96 -9.23 -1.66 13.99
C GLU A 96 -8.50 -2.38 12.85
N GLY A 97 -8.70 -1.92 11.62
CA GLY A 97 -8.10 -2.51 10.42
C GLY A 97 -6.62 -2.10 10.24
N ALA A 98 -5.82 -2.17 11.31
CA ALA A 98 -4.43 -1.76 11.32
C ALA A 98 -3.50 -2.91 11.73
N PHE A 99 -2.49 -3.17 10.90
CA PHE A 99 -1.50 -4.23 11.13
C PHE A 99 -0.08 -3.72 10.90
N ARG A 100 0.87 -4.38 11.57
CA ARG A 100 2.30 -4.35 11.25
C ARG A 100 2.63 -5.64 10.54
N ILE A 101 3.11 -5.59 9.30
CA ILE A 101 3.44 -6.79 8.51
C ILE A 101 4.92 -6.85 8.16
N SER A 102 5.43 -8.07 8.07
CA SER A 102 6.83 -8.35 7.72
C SER A 102 6.92 -9.46 6.67
N PHE A 103 7.51 -9.14 5.53
CA PHE A 103 7.99 -10.11 4.55
C PHE A 103 9.37 -10.63 4.91
N PHE A 104 10.13 -9.85 5.70
CA PHE A 104 11.49 -10.17 6.08
C PHE A 104 11.81 -9.63 7.47
N ARG A 105 11.74 -10.49 8.48
CA ARG A 105 12.04 -10.11 9.87
C ARG A 105 13.50 -9.66 10.04
N PRO A 106 13.78 -8.65 10.86
CA PRO A 106 12.89 -7.99 11.83
C PRO A 106 12.15 -6.74 11.28
N PHE A 107 12.12 -6.51 9.98
CA PHE A 107 11.56 -5.31 9.38
C PHE A 107 10.05 -5.43 9.21
N TYR A 108 9.32 -4.48 9.79
CA TYR A 108 7.86 -4.40 9.72
C TYR A 108 7.45 -3.09 9.07
N GLY A 109 6.44 -3.14 8.21
CA GLY A 109 5.79 -1.99 7.61
C GLY A 109 4.34 -1.89 8.05
N ASP A 110 3.77 -0.70 7.92
CA ASP A 110 2.35 -0.45 8.16
C ASP A 110 1.51 -1.07 7.04
N TYR A 111 0.42 -1.69 7.43
CA TYR A 111 -0.65 -2.16 6.58
C TYR A 111 -1.96 -1.69 7.22
N ARG A 112 -2.58 -0.72 6.60
CA ARG A 112 -3.75 -0.04 7.16
C ARG A 112 -4.90 -0.15 6.16
N ILE A 113 -5.96 -0.83 6.55
CA ILE A 113 -7.22 -0.86 5.81
C ILE A 113 -7.90 0.48 6.08
N SER A 114 -7.69 1.43 5.18
CA SER A 114 -8.13 2.82 5.37
C SER A 114 -9.57 3.06 4.89
N TRP A 115 -10.06 2.17 4.04
CA TRP A 115 -11.47 2.09 3.67
C TRP A 115 -11.86 0.65 3.36
N LEU A 116 -13.07 0.27 3.72
CA LEU A 116 -13.61 -1.07 3.53
C LEU A 116 -15.10 -0.95 3.25
N SER A 117 -15.57 -1.64 2.19
CA SER A 117 -17.01 -1.71 1.93
C SER A 117 -17.76 -2.44 3.04
N PRO A 118 -19.03 -2.11 3.32
CA PRO A 118 -19.84 -2.80 4.33
C PRO A 118 -19.96 -4.30 4.07
N GLU A 119 -19.91 -4.70 2.80
CA GLU A 119 -19.99 -6.10 2.33
C GLU A 119 -18.65 -6.82 2.46
N TYR A 120 -17.53 -6.12 2.76
CA TYR A 120 -16.16 -6.66 2.78
C TYR A 120 -15.71 -7.23 1.42
N ASP A 121 -16.15 -6.60 0.33
CA ASP A 121 -15.81 -7.02 -1.03
C ASP A 121 -14.82 -6.07 -1.75
N LEU A 122 -14.63 -4.86 -1.22
CA LEU A 122 -13.67 -3.85 -1.70
C LEU A 122 -12.92 -3.21 -0.53
N ALA A 123 -11.64 -2.93 -0.71
CA ALA A 123 -10.81 -2.25 0.28
C ALA A 123 -9.80 -1.29 -0.37
N LEU A 124 -9.50 -0.19 0.31
CA LEU A 124 -8.30 0.62 0.10
C LEU A 124 -7.33 0.36 1.25
N VAL A 125 -6.12 -0.04 0.91
CA VAL A 125 -5.06 -0.33 1.86
C VAL A 125 -3.92 0.63 1.66
N THR A 126 -3.45 1.26 2.73
CA THR A 126 -2.31 2.19 2.74
C THR A 126 -1.15 1.65 3.56
N GLY A 127 0.07 2.05 3.19
CA GLY A 127 1.27 1.84 3.99
C GLY A 127 1.65 3.07 4.84
N GLU A 128 2.93 3.19 5.18
CA GLU A 128 3.46 4.28 6.03
C GLU A 128 3.38 5.66 5.37
N ASP A 129 3.47 5.70 4.04
CA ASP A 129 3.50 6.93 3.26
C ASP A 129 2.66 6.85 1.98
N ARG A 130 2.49 8.00 1.31
CA ARG A 130 1.72 8.12 0.07
C ARG A 130 2.38 7.51 -1.17
N SER A 131 3.46 6.74 -1.02
CA SER A 131 3.99 5.85 -2.06
C SER A 131 3.36 4.44 -2.02
N SER A 132 2.51 4.16 -1.04
CA SER A 132 2.01 2.80 -0.74
C SER A 132 0.49 2.80 -0.65
N LEU A 133 -0.16 2.33 -1.73
CA LEU A 133 -1.61 2.15 -1.78
C LEU A 133 -1.98 0.99 -2.70
N TRP A 134 -2.94 0.18 -2.28
CA TRP A 134 -3.54 -0.91 -3.03
C TRP A 134 -5.07 -0.79 -3.01
N ILE A 135 -5.70 -1.03 -4.14
CA ILE A 135 -7.14 -1.27 -4.28
C ILE A 135 -7.33 -2.78 -4.37
N LEU A 136 -8.02 -3.35 -3.41
CA LEU A 136 -8.28 -4.78 -3.32
C LEU A 136 -9.76 -5.09 -3.51
N ALA A 137 -10.04 -6.24 -4.14
CA ALA A 137 -11.42 -6.75 -4.30
C ALA A 137 -11.49 -8.26 -4.10
N ARG A 138 -12.68 -8.75 -3.72
CA ARG A 138 -12.93 -10.20 -3.67
C ARG A 138 -13.01 -10.83 -5.06
N SER A 139 -13.37 -10.06 -6.07
CA SER A 139 -13.37 -10.47 -7.47
C SER A 139 -12.11 -10.00 -8.19
N ALA A 140 -11.60 -10.81 -9.13
CA ALA A 140 -10.44 -10.46 -9.94
C ALA A 140 -10.69 -9.25 -10.87
N SER A 141 -11.95 -8.88 -11.06
CA SER A 141 -12.37 -7.66 -11.77
C SER A 141 -13.58 -7.03 -11.11
N ILE A 142 -13.69 -5.71 -11.22
CA ILE A 142 -14.82 -4.94 -10.72
C ILE A 142 -15.32 -3.97 -11.80
N PRO A 143 -16.59 -3.51 -11.74
CA PRO A 143 -17.09 -2.48 -12.63
C PRO A 143 -16.21 -1.23 -12.60
N ALA A 144 -16.01 -0.60 -13.76
CA ALA A 144 -15.17 0.59 -13.88
C ALA A 144 -15.64 1.73 -12.95
N GLU A 145 -16.94 1.91 -12.81
CA GLU A 145 -17.53 2.92 -11.91
C GLU A 145 -17.07 2.73 -10.47
N ARG A 146 -17.07 1.48 -9.94
CA ARG A 146 -16.62 1.18 -8.58
C ARG A 146 -15.12 1.44 -8.43
N ARG A 147 -14.32 1.02 -9.43
CA ARG A 147 -12.88 1.28 -9.45
C ARG A 147 -12.61 2.78 -9.45
N ASP A 148 -13.25 3.55 -10.32
CA ASP A 148 -13.00 4.97 -10.51
C ASP A 148 -13.40 5.77 -9.26
N ALA A 149 -14.44 5.34 -8.54
CA ALA A 149 -14.80 5.92 -7.24
C ALA A 149 -13.68 5.73 -6.19
N LEU A 150 -13.04 4.55 -6.15
CA LEU A 150 -11.92 4.27 -5.24
C LEU A 150 -10.65 5.04 -5.66
N VAL A 151 -10.39 5.16 -6.97
CA VAL A 151 -9.29 5.98 -7.50
C VAL A 151 -9.50 7.45 -7.12
N LYS A 152 -10.73 7.96 -7.26
CA LYS A 152 -11.04 9.33 -6.82
C LYS A 152 -10.80 9.51 -5.33
N MET A 153 -11.24 8.59 -4.50
CA MET A 153 -11.01 8.64 -3.04
C MET A 153 -9.50 8.68 -2.73
N ALA A 154 -8.69 7.86 -3.39
CA ALA A 154 -7.24 7.87 -3.25
C ALA A 154 -6.64 9.23 -3.66
N SER A 155 -7.12 9.83 -4.75
CA SER A 155 -6.72 11.17 -5.19
C SER A 155 -7.08 12.24 -4.15
N ASP A 156 -8.28 12.18 -3.58
CA ASP A 156 -8.74 13.12 -2.54
C ASP A 156 -7.87 13.00 -1.26
N TRP A 157 -7.28 11.84 -1.00
CA TRP A 157 -6.32 11.60 0.09
C TRP A 157 -4.87 12.02 -0.27
N GLY A 158 -4.65 12.57 -1.46
CA GLY A 158 -3.36 13.10 -1.89
C GLY A 158 -2.39 12.06 -2.44
N PHE A 159 -2.87 10.90 -2.86
CA PHE A 159 -2.06 9.93 -3.60
C PHE A 159 -1.93 10.34 -5.07
N ASP A 160 -0.75 10.08 -5.67
CA ASP A 160 -0.52 10.31 -7.10
C ASP A 160 -1.10 9.15 -7.93
N VAL A 161 -2.41 9.23 -8.16
CA VAL A 161 -3.16 8.20 -8.89
C VAL A 161 -2.78 8.09 -10.38
N SER A 162 -2.04 9.06 -10.92
CA SER A 162 -1.52 9.00 -12.29
C SER A 162 -0.49 7.88 -12.46
N LYS A 163 0.09 7.41 -11.36
CA LYS A 163 1.06 6.32 -11.31
C LYS A 163 0.45 4.94 -11.08
N PHE A 164 -0.88 4.84 -10.98
CA PHE A 164 -1.49 3.54 -10.72
C PHE A 164 -1.18 2.52 -11.81
N GLU A 165 -0.74 1.35 -11.36
CA GLU A 165 -0.66 0.13 -12.16
C GLU A 165 -1.94 -0.67 -11.96
N TYR A 166 -2.40 -1.32 -13.05
CA TYR A 166 -3.60 -2.16 -13.08
C TYR A 166 -3.19 -3.58 -13.48
N PRO A 167 -2.82 -4.44 -12.53
CA PRO A 167 -2.40 -5.82 -12.82
C PRO A 167 -3.58 -6.60 -13.38
N LYS A 168 -3.45 -7.04 -14.63
CA LYS A 168 -4.50 -7.76 -15.38
C LYS A 168 -4.30 -9.26 -15.29
#